data_6d355b13acd01e16c77021a2fa2bd81e
#
_entry.id   6d355b13acd01e16c77021a2fa2bd81e
#
_cell.length_a   1.000
_cell.length_b   1.000
_cell.length_c   1.000
_cell.angle_alpha   90.00
_cell.angle_beta   90.00
_cell.angle_gamma   90.00
#
_symmetry.space_group_name_H-M   'P 1'
#
loop_
_entity.id
_entity.type
_entity.pdbx_description
1 polymer ?
#
loop_
_entity_poly.entity_id
_entity_poly.type
_entity_poly.pdbx_seq_one_letter_code
_entity_poly.pdbx_strand_id
1 'polypeptide(L)'
;MRTYTYLLSLFACLMLLASKSMAQPYTLRHLGIEDGLSNNYVTDIVQDSQGCIWIATEAGLNRFNGKDFTVYNTHNSDIAGDALTRLLYDPEENKLWVGTKTGISLLDCRTQEFEQSTPFDSIDMNNNIVSISPAADGGIWVANHYGKIVHYSKA
;
A
#
# COMPACT_ATOMS: atom_id res chain seq x y z
N MET A 1 -33.64 -55.49 -3.86
CA MET A 1 -32.60 -55.32 -2.84
C MET A 1 -31.32 -54.65 -3.35
N ARG A 2 -30.77 -55.00 -4.51
CA ARG A 2 -29.55 -54.40 -5.09
C ARG A 2 -29.62 -52.91 -5.35
N THR A 3 -30.74 -52.38 -5.79
CA THR A 3 -30.92 -50.94 -6.12
C THR A 3 -30.87 -50.04 -4.89
N TYR A 4 -31.36 -50.50 -3.75
CA TYR A 4 -31.33 -49.72 -2.50
C TYR A 4 -29.91 -49.65 -1.92
N THR A 5 -29.08 -50.65 -2.11
CA THR A 5 -27.68 -50.63 -1.69
C THR A 5 -26.87 -49.62 -2.48
N TYR A 6 -27.10 -49.48 -3.76
CA TYR A 6 -26.41 -48.42 -4.58
C TYR A 6 -26.87 -47.01 -4.21
N LEU A 7 -28.17 -46.80 -3.94
CA LEU A 7 -28.67 -45.53 -3.45
C LEU A 7 -28.11 -45.14 -2.09
N LEU A 8 -27.99 -46.10 -1.17
CA LEU A 8 -27.40 -45.87 0.15
C LEU A 8 -25.90 -45.52 0.06
N SER A 9 -25.16 -46.23 -0.81
CA SER A 9 -23.73 -45.96 -1.03
C SER A 9 -23.49 -44.59 -1.71
N LEU A 10 -24.36 -44.21 -2.66
CA LEU A 10 -24.29 -42.89 -3.32
C LEU A 10 -24.57 -41.78 -2.31
N PHE A 11 -25.58 -41.96 -1.44
CA PHE A 11 -25.93 -41.00 -0.40
C PHE A 11 -24.82 -40.86 0.65
N ALA A 12 -24.20 -41.97 1.05
CA ALA A 12 -23.06 -41.97 1.96
C ALA A 12 -21.83 -41.28 1.35
N CYS A 13 -21.58 -41.48 0.05
CA CYS A 13 -20.53 -40.81 -0.69
C CYS A 13 -20.78 -39.28 -0.82
N LEU A 14 -22.04 -38.87 -1.05
CA LEU A 14 -22.44 -37.47 -1.09
C LEU A 14 -22.29 -36.77 0.26
N MET A 15 -22.59 -37.46 1.37
CA MET A 15 -22.38 -36.95 2.72
C MET A 15 -20.91 -36.82 3.10
N LEU A 16 -20.03 -37.66 2.54
CA LEU A 16 -18.58 -37.57 2.73
C LEU A 16 -17.96 -36.41 1.95
N LEU A 17 -18.62 -35.98 0.86
CA LEU A 17 -18.24 -34.80 0.06
C LEU A 17 -18.77 -33.49 0.64
N ALA A 18 -19.61 -33.51 1.66
CA ALA A 18 -19.97 -32.35 2.47
C ALA A 18 -18.74 -31.94 3.31
N SER A 19 -17.72 -31.52 2.60
CA SER A 19 -16.45 -31.07 3.13
C SER A 19 -16.67 -29.93 4.09
N LYS A 20 -16.09 -30.08 5.23
CA LYS A 20 -15.90 -29.08 6.26
C LYS A 20 -15.48 -27.75 5.63
N SER A 21 -16.41 -26.83 5.43
CA SER A 21 -16.10 -25.42 5.30
C SER A 21 -15.50 -25.00 6.64
N MET A 22 -14.19 -25.16 6.78
CA MET A 22 -13.45 -24.60 7.91
C MET A 22 -13.42 -23.09 7.67
N ALA A 23 -14.33 -22.39 8.33
CA ALA A 23 -14.18 -20.96 8.50
C ALA A 23 -12.79 -20.71 9.12
N GLN A 24 -11.89 -20.10 8.37
CA GLN A 24 -10.59 -19.72 8.93
C GLN A 24 -10.86 -18.68 10.02
N PRO A 25 -10.37 -18.91 11.26
CA PRO A 25 -10.52 -17.91 12.30
C PRO A 25 -9.73 -16.65 11.87
N TYR A 26 -10.43 -15.54 11.71
CA TYR A 26 -9.79 -14.25 11.49
C TYR A 26 -9.05 -13.85 12.78
N THR A 27 -7.75 -13.60 12.66
CA THR A 27 -6.98 -13.03 13.76
C THR A 27 -6.83 -11.53 13.49
N LEU A 28 -7.38 -10.70 14.38
CA LEU A 28 -7.16 -9.26 14.35
C LEU A 28 -5.91 -8.94 15.17
N ARG A 29 -4.99 -8.19 14.57
CA ARG A 29 -3.82 -7.64 15.23
C ARG A 29 -3.86 -6.11 15.12
N HIS A 30 -3.82 -5.44 16.24
CA HIS A 30 -3.58 -4.01 16.31
C HIS A 30 -2.08 -3.74 16.20
N LEU A 31 -1.69 -2.72 15.44
CA LEU A 31 -0.31 -2.26 15.32
C LEU A 31 -0.29 -0.76 15.63
N GLY A 32 0.60 -0.34 16.53
CA GLY A 32 0.72 1.03 16.99
C GLY A 32 2.16 1.46 17.20
N ILE A 33 2.35 2.61 17.84
CA ILE A 33 3.67 3.15 18.17
C ILE A 33 4.47 2.22 19.09
N GLU A 34 3.80 1.44 19.92
CA GLU A 34 4.38 0.40 20.78
C GLU A 34 5.01 -0.75 19.99
N ASP A 35 4.56 -0.98 18.74
CA ASP A 35 5.11 -1.98 17.81
C ASP A 35 6.20 -1.38 16.89
N GLY A 36 6.41 -0.06 16.91
CA GLY A 36 7.41 0.64 16.10
C GLY A 36 6.86 1.54 14.99
N LEU A 37 5.51 1.72 14.92
CA LEU A 37 4.91 2.69 14.01
C LEU A 37 5.32 4.12 14.42
N SER A 38 5.67 4.97 13.46
CA SER A 38 6.16 6.33 13.73
C SER A 38 5.13 7.26 14.37
N ASN A 39 3.85 7.06 14.08
CA ASN A 39 2.74 7.84 14.63
C ASN A 39 1.42 7.09 14.45
N ASN A 40 0.50 7.19 15.42
CA ASN A 40 -0.83 6.56 15.36
C ASN A 40 -1.82 7.29 14.42
N TYR A 41 -1.48 8.49 13.91
CA TYR A 41 -2.27 9.17 12.90
C TYR A 41 -1.87 8.68 11.51
N VAL A 42 -2.54 7.62 11.07
CA VAL A 42 -2.35 7.01 9.76
C VAL A 42 -3.20 7.74 8.72
N THR A 43 -2.59 8.16 7.62
CA THR A 43 -3.27 8.90 6.53
C THR A 43 -3.55 8.02 5.31
N ASP A 44 -2.69 7.03 5.07
CA ASP A 44 -2.86 6.10 3.94
C ASP A 44 -2.09 4.80 4.15
N ILE A 45 -2.48 3.75 3.41
CA ILE A 45 -1.85 2.43 3.48
C ILE A 45 -1.90 1.74 2.11
N VAL A 46 -0.78 1.17 1.68
CA VAL A 46 -0.70 0.34 0.45
C VAL A 46 0.19 -0.88 0.69
N GLN A 47 0.00 -1.91 -0.13
CA GLN A 47 0.84 -3.12 -0.11
C GLN A 47 1.65 -3.19 -1.40
N ASP A 48 2.95 -3.51 -1.29
CA ASP A 48 3.81 -3.76 -2.45
C ASP A 48 3.71 -5.21 -2.95
N SER A 49 4.35 -5.49 -4.09
CA SER A 49 4.35 -6.82 -4.71
C SER A 49 5.10 -7.89 -3.89
N GLN A 50 5.90 -7.49 -2.91
CA GLN A 50 6.61 -8.39 -2.00
C GLN A 50 5.80 -8.71 -0.74
N GLY A 51 4.61 -8.09 -0.61
CA GLY A 51 3.73 -8.25 0.54
C GLY A 51 4.05 -7.34 1.72
N CYS A 52 5.03 -6.43 1.61
CA CYS A 52 5.28 -5.43 2.63
C CYS A 52 4.19 -4.38 2.62
N ILE A 53 3.81 -3.89 3.79
CA ILE A 53 2.81 -2.85 3.97
C ILE A 53 3.53 -1.51 4.16
N TRP A 54 3.19 -0.54 3.32
CA TRP A 54 3.66 0.83 3.44
C TRP A 54 2.56 1.67 4.08
N ILE A 55 2.90 2.41 5.13
CA ILE A 55 1.96 3.16 5.96
C ILE A 55 2.42 4.61 6.05
N ALA A 56 1.59 5.51 5.56
CA ALA A 56 1.80 6.95 5.70
C ALA A 56 1.26 7.44 7.04
N THR A 57 2.05 8.24 7.72
CA THR A 57 1.65 8.89 8.98
C THR A 57 2.00 10.39 8.97
N GLU A 58 1.63 11.12 10.03
CA GLU A 58 2.08 12.50 10.21
C GLU A 58 3.56 12.63 10.66
N ALA A 59 4.25 11.52 10.91
CA ALA A 59 5.64 11.51 11.39
C ALA A 59 6.55 10.58 10.58
N GLY A 60 6.24 10.34 9.31
CA GLY A 60 7.07 9.57 8.39
C GLY A 60 6.35 8.44 7.68
N LEU A 61 7.08 7.84 6.73
CA LEU A 61 6.70 6.65 6.00
C LEU A 61 7.18 5.42 6.77
N ASN A 62 6.31 4.45 6.94
CA ASN A 62 6.62 3.21 7.63
C ASN A 62 6.51 2.04 6.65
N ARG A 63 7.50 1.16 6.65
CA ARG A 63 7.48 -0.13 5.97
C ARG A 63 7.37 -1.25 6.98
N PHE A 64 6.32 -2.04 6.90
CA PHE A 64 6.09 -3.21 7.75
C PHE A 64 6.27 -4.49 6.93
N ASN A 65 7.18 -5.36 7.35
CA ASN A 65 7.53 -6.60 6.67
C ASN A 65 6.77 -7.84 7.22
N GLY A 66 5.75 -7.61 8.05
CA GLY A 66 5.01 -8.65 8.76
C GLY A 66 5.51 -8.88 10.19
N LYS A 67 6.70 -8.38 10.54
CA LYS A 67 7.33 -8.52 11.85
C LYS A 67 7.80 -7.18 12.42
N ASP A 68 8.63 -6.45 11.69
CA ASP A 68 9.31 -5.24 12.15
C ASP A 68 8.91 -4.04 11.28
N PHE A 69 8.99 -2.84 11.87
CA PHE A 69 8.84 -1.56 11.18
C PHE A 69 10.21 -0.97 10.80
N THR A 70 10.30 -0.40 9.60
CA THR A 70 11.35 0.52 9.19
C THR A 70 10.71 1.88 8.94
N VAL A 71 11.24 2.94 9.56
CA VAL A 71 10.70 4.30 9.45
C VAL A 71 11.62 5.17 8.61
N TYR A 72 11.04 5.89 7.65
CA TYR A 72 11.70 6.88 6.79
C TYR A 72 11.13 8.26 7.10
N ASN A 73 12.01 9.21 7.36
CA ASN A 73 11.69 10.62 7.64
C ASN A 73 12.82 11.52 7.14
N THR A 74 12.67 12.83 7.26
CA THR A 74 13.65 13.84 6.78
C THR A 74 14.99 13.79 7.48
N HIS A 75 15.13 13.07 8.63
CA HIS A 75 16.39 12.92 9.34
C HIS A 75 17.22 11.74 8.80
N ASN A 76 16.59 10.76 8.17
CA ASN A 76 17.27 9.53 7.74
C ASN A 76 17.06 9.17 6.27
N SER A 77 16.35 9.99 5.51
CA SER A 77 16.07 9.77 4.09
C SER A 77 15.79 11.07 3.34
N ASP A 78 15.79 11.00 1.99
CA ASP A 78 15.51 12.14 1.10
C ASP A 78 14.01 12.34 0.83
N ILE A 79 13.16 11.95 1.79
CA ILE A 79 11.72 12.19 1.69
C ILE A 79 11.40 13.69 1.77
N ALA A 80 10.47 14.18 0.97
CA ALA A 80 10.14 15.62 0.88
C ALA A 80 9.55 16.22 2.16
N GLY A 81 9.09 15.39 3.11
CA GLY A 81 8.54 15.84 4.39
C GLY A 81 7.98 14.71 5.22
N ASP A 82 7.86 14.93 6.53
CA ASP A 82 7.45 13.90 7.49
C ASP A 82 5.93 13.72 7.58
N ALA A 83 5.17 14.79 7.32
CA ALA A 83 3.71 14.71 7.35
C ALA A 83 3.17 14.20 6.02
N LEU A 84 2.96 12.90 5.95
CA LEU A 84 2.50 12.23 4.75
C LEU A 84 0.99 12.35 4.57
N THR A 85 0.55 12.31 3.32
CA THR A 85 -0.87 12.52 2.96
C THR A 85 -1.45 11.41 2.10
N ARG A 86 -0.67 10.89 1.13
CA ARG A 86 -1.10 9.86 0.17
C ARG A 86 0.04 8.95 -0.23
N LEU A 87 -0.32 7.71 -0.56
CA LEU A 87 0.57 6.72 -1.16
C LEU A 87 -0.04 6.17 -2.44
N LEU A 88 0.80 5.89 -3.43
CA LEU A 88 0.41 5.09 -4.59
C LEU A 88 1.57 4.17 -4.96
N TYR A 89 1.33 2.86 -4.92
CA TYR A 89 2.29 1.87 -5.38
C TYR A 89 2.13 1.60 -6.88
N ASP A 90 3.23 1.69 -7.61
CA ASP A 90 3.33 1.34 -9.02
C ASP A 90 3.96 -0.05 -9.15
N PRO A 91 3.17 -1.08 -9.50
CA PRO A 91 3.68 -2.45 -9.59
C PRO A 91 4.56 -2.70 -10.82
N GLU A 92 4.45 -1.88 -11.88
CA GLU A 92 5.25 -2.05 -13.10
C GLU A 92 6.70 -1.63 -12.88
N GLU A 93 6.90 -0.52 -12.20
CA GLU A 93 8.23 0.00 -11.87
C GLU A 93 8.73 -0.44 -10.50
N ASN A 94 7.88 -1.05 -9.68
CA ASN A 94 8.13 -1.38 -8.28
C ASN A 94 8.53 -0.15 -7.46
N LYS A 95 7.81 0.95 -7.67
CA LYS A 95 8.04 2.24 -7.03
C LYS A 95 6.84 2.67 -6.19
N LEU A 96 7.11 3.49 -5.19
CA LEU A 96 6.10 4.08 -4.32
C LEU A 96 6.13 5.60 -4.45
N TRP A 97 5.02 6.16 -4.91
CA TRP A 97 4.76 7.59 -4.88
C TRP A 97 4.30 8.00 -3.49
N VAL A 98 4.95 8.99 -2.92
CA VAL A 98 4.72 9.45 -1.55
C VAL A 98 4.37 10.94 -1.56
N GLY A 99 3.10 11.24 -1.31
CA GLY A 99 2.61 12.61 -1.14
C GLY A 99 2.79 13.09 0.30
N THR A 100 3.31 14.29 0.45
CA THR A 100 3.52 14.94 1.75
C THR A 100 2.85 16.33 1.79
N LYS A 101 2.83 16.96 2.95
CA LYS A 101 2.38 18.37 3.08
C LYS A 101 3.34 19.37 2.40
N THR A 102 4.53 18.95 2.01
CA THR A 102 5.58 19.80 1.44
C THR A 102 5.93 19.47 0.00
N GLY A 103 5.44 18.35 -0.55
CA GLY A 103 5.72 17.93 -1.92
C GLY A 103 5.46 16.46 -2.17
N ILE A 104 6.04 15.93 -3.24
CA ILE A 104 5.94 14.53 -3.64
C ILE A 104 7.33 13.91 -3.73
N SER A 105 7.47 12.68 -3.29
CA SER A 105 8.69 11.87 -3.38
C SER A 105 8.42 10.57 -4.11
N LEU A 106 9.46 9.98 -4.67
CA LEU A 106 9.43 8.68 -5.33
C LEU A 106 10.45 7.75 -4.67
N LEU A 107 10.00 6.60 -4.19
CA LEU A 107 10.82 5.59 -3.54
C LEU A 107 10.93 4.36 -4.45
N ASP A 108 12.14 3.89 -4.72
CA ASP A 108 12.36 2.54 -5.28
C ASP A 108 12.18 1.50 -4.16
N CYS A 109 11.13 0.67 -4.26
CA CYS A 109 10.82 -0.32 -3.22
C CYS A 109 11.84 -1.46 -3.15
N ARG A 110 12.67 -1.66 -4.20
CA ARG A 110 13.71 -2.69 -4.24
C ARG A 110 14.96 -2.26 -3.48
N THR A 111 15.44 -1.03 -3.74
CA THR A 111 16.62 -0.47 -3.07
C THR A 111 16.28 0.17 -1.73
N GLN A 112 15.02 0.56 -1.53
CA GLN A 112 14.50 1.32 -0.40
C GLN A 112 15.13 2.72 -0.29
N GLU A 113 15.50 3.29 -1.43
CA GLU A 113 16.09 4.63 -1.55
C GLU A 113 15.12 5.56 -2.28
N PHE A 114 15.09 6.81 -1.87
CA PHE A 114 14.33 7.86 -2.55
C PHE A 114 15.11 8.36 -3.76
N GLU A 115 14.38 8.60 -4.86
CA GLU A 115 14.97 9.22 -6.04
C GLU A 115 15.29 10.70 -5.76
N GLN A 116 16.44 11.16 -6.28
CA GLN A 116 16.94 12.53 -6.08
C GLN A 116 16.05 13.58 -6.80
N SER A 117 15.25 13.17 -7.76
CA SER A 117 14.35 14.04 -8.50
C SER A 117 13.09 13.30 -8.92
N THR A 118 12.00 14.04 -9.06
CA THR A 118 10.73 13.54 -9.57
C THR A 118 10.34 14.30 -10.84
N PRO A 119 9.46 13.77 -11.70
CA PRO A 119 8.92 14.49 -12.85
C PRO A 119 8.20 15.78 -12.48
N PHE A 120 7.89 15.98 -11.19
CA PHE A 120 7.15 17.12 -10.67
C PHE A 120 8.02 18.28 -10.20
N ASP A 121 9.35 18.12 -10.14
CA ASP A 121 10.29 19.14 -9.64
C ASP A 121 10.29 20.41 -10.50
N SER A 122 10.03 20.26 -11.82
CA SER A 122 9.91 21.38 -12.75
C SER A 122 8.54 22.10 -12.70
N ILE A 123 7.59 21.53 -11.94
CA ILE A 123 6.21 21.98 -11.93
C ILE A 123 5.87 22.30 -10.47
N ASP A 124 6.07 23.46 -9.95
CA ASP A 124 5.76 23.87 -8.57
C ASP A 124 4.60 23.05 -7.89
N MET A 125 4.89 21.80 -7.56
CA MET A 125 4.04 20.87 -6.81
C MET A 125 4.50 20.76 -5.34
N ASN A 126 5.39 21.66 -4.91
CA ASN A 126 5.96 21.70 -3.56
C ASN A 126 4.96 22.18 -2.51
N ASN A 127 3.76 21.60 -2.53
CA ASN A 127 2.67 21.97 -1.64
C ASN A 127 1.85 20.73 -1.31
N ASN A 128 1.14 20.78 -0.20
CA ASN A 128 0.29 19.74 0.35
C ASN A 128 -0.42 18.90 -0.74
N ILE A 129 0.11 17.71 -0.99
CA ILE A 129 -0.46 16.75 -1.95
C ILE A 129 -1.72 16.16 -1.32
N VAL A 130 -2.84 16.29 -2.01
CA VAL A 130 -4.13 15.81 -1.51
C VAL A 130 -4.61 14.54 -2.21
N SER A 131 -4.09 14.26 -3.40
CA SER A 131 -4.44 13.07 -4.17
C SER A 131 -3.30 12.62 -5.07
N ILE A 132 -3.10 11.31 -5.14
CA ILE A 132 -2.29 10.62 -6.14
C ILE A 132 -3.14 9.47 -6.64
N SER A 133 -3.36 9.34 -7.95
CA SER A 133 -4.22 8.31 -8.54
C SER A 133 -3.61 7.76 -9.83
N PRO A 134 -3.77 6.47 -10.13
CA PRO A 134 -3.28 5.90 -11.36
C PRO A 134 -4.03 6.48 -12.57
N ALA A 135 -3.35 6.65 -13.68
CA ALA A 135 -3.93 7.02 -14.97
C ALA A 135 -4.08 5.78 -15.88
N ALA A 136 -5.00 5.85 -16.85
CA ALA A 136 -5.27 4.74 -17.76
C ALA A 136 -4.11 4.43 -18.73
N ASP A 137 -3.20 5.36 -18.92
CA ASP A 137 -1.99 5.25 -19.75
C ASP A 137 -0.76 4.73 -18.98
N GLY A 138 -0.95 4.23 -17.76
CA GLY A 138 0.13 3.77 -16.88
C GLY A 138 0.85 4.90 -16.13
N GLY A 139 0.49 6.16 -16.39
CA GLY A 139 0.97 7.32 -15.63
C GLY A 139 0.20 7.57 -14.35
N ILE A 140 0.31 8.78 -13.80
CA ILE A 140 -0.39 9.17 -12.58
C ILE A 140 -1.00 10.57 -12.68
N TRP A 141 -2.10 10.77 -11.97
CA TRP A 141 -2.68 12.07 -11.66
C TRP A 141 -2.28 12.49 -10.25
N VAL A 142 -1.81 13.73 -10.13
CA VAL A 142 -1.46 14.32 -8.84
C VAL A 142 -2.23 15.63 -8.66
N ALA A 143 -2.80 15.82 -7.47
CA ALA A 143 -3.46 17.08 -7.11
C ALA A 143 -2.90 17.61 -5.78
N ASN A 144 -2.75 18.93 -5.68
CA ASN A 144 -2.37 19.62 -4.46
C ASN A 144 -3.55 20.39 -3.83
N HIS A 145 -3.37 20.85 -2.60
CA HIS A 145 -4.39 21.59 -1.86
C HIS A 145 -4.80 22.92 -2.50
N TYR A 146 -3.95 23.50 -3.34
CA TYR A 146 -4.21 24.80 -4.02
C TYR A 146 -4.94 24.64 -5.36
N GLY A 147 -5.47 23.45 -5.66
CA GLY A 147 -6.27 23.18 -6.85
C GLY A 147 -5.46 22.93 -8.11
N LYS A 148 -4.13 22.76 -8.01
CA LYS A 148 -3.30 22.35 -9.15
C LYS A 148 -3.48 20.84 -9.36
N ILE A 149 -3.77 20.46 -10.59
CA ILE A 149 -3.91 19.06 -11.03
C ILE A 149 -2.92 18.85 -12.17
N VAL A 150 -2.10 17.83 -12.07
CA VAL A 150 -1.08 17.47 -13.06
C VAL A 150 -1.22 16.00 -13.44
N HIS A 151 -1.12 15.73 -14.74
CA HIS A 151 -1.01 14.39 -15.29
C HIS A 151 0.44 14.14 -15.70
N TYR A 152 1.03 13.12 -15.16
CA TYR A 152 2.30 12.55 -15.59
C TYR A 152 2.03 11.31 -16.42
N SER A 153 2.34 11.36 -17.72
CA SER A 153 2.22 10.23 -18.64
C SER A 153 3.57 9.53 -18.75
N LYS A 154 3.57 8.22 -18.66
CA LYS A 154 4.74 7.42 -19.03
C LYS A 154 4.86 7.42 -20.55
N ALA A 155 6.01 7.89 -21.09
CA ALA A 155 6.30 7.94 -22.52
C ALA A 155 6.66 6.54 -23.06
#